data_e6182368468440ddddde1f45066f1e7b
#
_entry.id   e6182368468440ddddde1f45066f1e7b
#
_cell.length_a   1.000
_cell.length_b   1.000
_cell.length_c   1.000
_cell.angle_alpha   90.00
_cell.angle_beta   90.00
_cell.angle_gamma   90.00
#
_symmetry.space_group_name_H-M   'P 1'
#
loop_
_entity.id
_entity.type
_entity.pdbx_description
1 polymer ?
#
loop_
_entity_poly.entity_id
_entity_poly.type
_entity_poly.pdbx_seq_one_letter_code
_entity_poly.pdbx_strand_id
1 'polypeptide(L)'
;AASDVYKRQHYNQKVIIIIDEYDTPIQQGHLYHYYNEVVGFMRNLFSSALKDNENLEFGILTGILRIAKESLFSGLNNLVVNTILDDKYSEYFGFTVNDISNMAAYYGMAEKLSEIKEWYDGYLFGNTEIYNPWSVINYFNNNCKPKAFWSRTSGNEIIGELIRSSDKEVYESLSLLLQGKEVQSIINTDIIYPEVNADSDTIYSFLLVAGYLRATNVISEFNDNPICSLKLPNREIKSVFQKEILDNYNTLFNGSLLRDFELALRTGDTTLFTDTLQKYLLQSASTFDTTNENFYHGTVFGMLAILSDRYYISSNRESGEGRFDIQLEPKDKSQLGYIIEFKAGKNLSDTELADSASSAIQQIQSKKYSTDMEYHGIKKIGLFGIAFSGKRVAAKYEEIQLHS
;
A
#
# COMPACT_ATOMS: atom_id res chain seq x y z
N ALA A 1 29.54 17.06 -21.13
CA ALA A 1 30.91 17.42 -21.50
C ALA A 1 30.95 18.67 -22.40
N ALA A 2 30.44 18.66 -23.65
CA ALA A 2 30.60 19.85 -24.52
C ALA A 2 29.85 21.10 -24.01
N SER A 3 28.68 20.95 -23.41
CA SER A 3 27.87 22.06 -22.89
C SER A 3 28.49 22.72 -21.66
N ASP A 4 29.06 21.96 -20.75
CA ASP A 4 29.71 22.45 -19.53
C ASP A 4 31.03 23.16 -19.86
N VAL A 5 31.85 22.63 -20.77
CA VAL A 5 33.04 23.32 -21.29
C VAL A 5 32.66 24.68 -21.91
N TYR A 6 31.65 24.72 -22.78
CA TYR A 6 31.18 25.94 -23.42
C TYR A 6 30.68 26.96 -22.40
N LYS A 7 29.85 26.54 -21.43
CA LYS A 7 29.34 27.44 -20.39
C LYS A 7 30.44 27.99 -19.50
N ARG A 8 31.42 27.15 -19.08
CA ARG A 8 32.57 27.59 -18.33
C ARG A 8 33.37 28.66 -19.09
N GLN A 9 33.64 28.45 -20.37
CA GLN A 9 34.37 29.38 -21.20
C GLN A 9 33.62 30.72 -21.38
N HIS A 10 32.30 30.62 -21.61
CA HIS A 10 31.49 31.82 -21.84
C HIS A 10 31.30 32.68 -20.58
N TYR A 11 31.02 32.04 -19.42
CA TYR A 11 30.75 32.76 -18.17
C TYR A 11 31.98 32.90 -17.25
N ASN A 12 33.10 32.31 -17.60
CA ASN A 12 34.30 32.20 -16.79
C ASN A 12 34.04 31.70 -15.35
N GLN A 13 33.08 30.76 -15.23
CA GLN A 13 32.66 30.13 -13.97
C GLN A 13 32.43 28.63 -14.21
N LYS A 14 32.71 27.83 -13.18
CA LYS A 14 32.39 26.41 -13.22
C LYS A 14 30.86 26.18 -13.24
N VAL A 15 30.43 25.06 -13.76
CA VAL A 15 29.00 24.77 -13.90
C VAL A 15 28.49 23.96 -12.71
N ILE A 16 27.22 24.19 -12.36
CA ILE A 16 26.44 23.33 -11.48
C ILE A 16 25.57 22.44 -12.36
N ILE A 17 25.57 21.14 -12.11
CA ILE A 17 24.72 20.18 -12.81
C ILE A 17 23.65 19.70 -11.85
N ILE A 18 22.39 19.92 -12.22
CA ILE A 18 21.22 19.46 -11.46
C ILE A 18 20.47 18.46 -12.36
N ILE A 19 20.27 17.25 -11.87
CA ILE A 19 19.52 16.17 -12.56
C ILE A 19 18.42 15.73 -11.60
N ASP A 20 17.20 16.07 -11.98
CA ASP A 20 16.00 15.68 -11.25
C ASP A 20 15.45 14.35 -11.80
N GLU A 21 14.89 13.51 -10.93
CA GLU A 21 14.34 12.21 -11.27
C GLU A 21 15.29 11.34 -12.13
N TYR A 22 16.56 11.23 -11.72
CA TYR A 22 17.59 10.53 -12.50
C TYR A 22 17.28 9.05 -12.75
N ASP A 23 16.43 8.46 -11.92
CA ASP A 23 16.02 7.06 -11.97
C ASP A 23 14.77 6.82 -12.86
N THR A 24 14.04 7.85 -13.26
CA THR A 24 12.87 7.72 -14.14
C THR A 24 13.17 6.97 -15.46
N PRO A 25 14.25 7.25 -16.21
CA PRO A 25 14.57 6.46 -17.41
C PRO A 25 14.84 4.98 -17.11
N ILE A 26 15.39 4.69 -15.92
CA ILE A 26 15.73 3.33 -15.48
C ILE A 26 14.45 2.57 -15.09
N GLN A 27 13.53 3.23 -14.39
CA GLN A 27 12.19 2.71 -14.12
C GLN A 27 11.46 2.34 -15.42
N GLN A 28 11.47 3.24 -16.40
CA GLN A 28 10.85 2.97 -17.71
C GLN A 28 11.53 1.80 -18.41
N GLY A 29 12.88 1.71 -18.32
CA GLY A 29 13.62 0.57 -18.84
C GLY A 29 13.20 -0.76 -18.21
N HIS A 30 12.91 -0.77 -16.91
CA HIS A 30 12.39 -1.94 -16.21
C HIS A 30 10.99 -2.32 -16.70
N LEU A 31 10.06 -1.38 -16.72
CA LEU A 31 8.66 -1.59 -17.13
C LEU A 31 8.53 -2.06 -18.60
N TYR A 32 9.40 -1.55 -19.49
CA TYR A 32 9.33 -1.85 -20.93
C TYR A 32 10.44 -2.78 -21.43
N HIS A 33 11.12 -3.49 -20.53
CA HIS A 33 12.08 -4.57 -20.82
C HIS A 33 13.36 -4.14 -21.61
N TYR A 34 13.83 -2.89 -21.42
CA TYR A 34 15.13 -2.41 -21.95
C TYR A 34 16.05 -1.86 -20.85
N TYR A 35 15.95 -2.44 -19.65
CA TYR A 35 16.64 -2.00 -18.44
C TYR A 35 18.17 -1.91 -18.60
N ASN A 36 18.81 -2.96 -19.16
CA ASN A 36 20.27 -3.03 -19.28
C ASN A 36 20.82 -1.94 -20.21
N GLU A 37 20.12 -1.64 -21.30
CA GLU A 37 20.49 -0.61 -22.26
C GLU A 37 20.46 0.77 -21.63
N VAL A 38 19.39 1.09 -20.90
CA VAL A 38 19.27 2.40 -20.26
C VAL A 38 20.25 2.56 -19.11
N VAL A 39 20.50 1.53 -18.30
CA VAL A 39 21.53 1.56 -17.25
C VAL A 39 22.90 1.80 -17.84
N GLY A 40 23.25 1.15 -18.95
CA GLY A 40 24.50 1.37 -19.67
C GLY A 40 24.65 2.81 -20.17
N PHE A 41 23.59 3.37 -20.75
CA PHE A 41 23.57 4.77 -21.20
C PHE A 41 23.72 5.76 -20.01
N MET A 42 22.93 5.60 -18.96
CA MET A 42 22.96 6.49 -17.78
C MET A 42 24.30 6.45 -17.06
N ARG A 43 24.94 5.27 -16.97
CA ARG A 43 26.30 5.13 -16.43
C ARG A 43 27.31 5.99 -17.19
N ASN A 44 27.28 5.92 -18.52
CA ASN A 44 28.17 6.72 -19.36
C ASN A 44 27.90 8.21 -19.23
N LEU A 45 26.63 8.60 -19.18
CA LEU A 45 26.21 9.98 -18.99
C LEU A 45 26.73 10.55 -17.66
N PHE A 46 26.50 9.87 -16.55
CA PHE A 46 26.93 10.32 -15.22
C PHE A 46 28.45 10.32 -15.06
N SER A 47 29.14 9.27 -15.56
CA SER A 47 30.59 9.26 -15.56
C SER A 47 31.16 10.46 -16.32
N SER A 48 30.63 10.76 -17.50
CA SER A 48 31.10 11.88 -18.30
C SER A 48 30.78 13.26 -17.74
N ALA A 49 29.65 13.37 -17.02
CA ALA A 49 29.18 14.64 -16.47
C ALA A 49 29.82 14.96 -15.11
N LEU A 50 30.00 13.95 -14.26
CA LEU A 50 30.30 14.15 -12.84
C LEU A 50 31.70 13.69 -12.45
N LYS A 51 32.29 12.68 -13.15
CA LYS A 51 33.59 12.16 -12.80
C LYS A 51 34.69 12.97 -13.47
N ASP A 52 35.72 13.35 -12.68
CA ASP A 52 36.92 14.01 -13.17
C ASP A 52 36.65 15.22 -14.10
N ASN A 53 35.53 15.89 -13.91
CA ASN A 53 35.12 17.01 -14.72
C ASN A 53 35.61 18.33 -14.11
N GLU A 54 36.71 18.84 -14.67
CA GLU A 54 37.32 20.10 -14.22
C GLU A 54 36.41 21.34 -14.37
N ASN A 55 35.35 21.23 -15.20
CA ASN A 55 34.41 22.32 -15.42
C ASN A 55 33.25 22.30 -14.39
N LEU A 56 33.13 21.22 -13.63
CA LEU A 56 32.08 21.05 -12.62
C LEU A 56 32.47 21.74 -11.30
N GLU A 57 31.57 22.53 -10.74
CA GLU A 57 31.65 23.04 -9.37
C GLU A 57 30.93 22.09 -8.41
N PHE A 58 29.70 21.72 -8.74
CA PHE A 58 28.86 20.87 -7.91
C PHE A 58 27.82 20.11 -8.75
N GLY A 59 27.48 18.90 -8.33
CA GLY A 59 26.43 18.08 -8.92
C GLY A 59 25.36 17.72 -7.89
N ILE A 60 24.08 17.83 -8.27
CA ILE A 60 22.93 17.40 -7.48
C ILE A 60 22.12 16.42 -8.33
N LEU A 61 21.84 15.25 -7.77
CA LEU A 61 20.94 14.25 -8.36
C LEU A 61 19.82 13.96 -7.38
N THR A 62 18.58 13.96 -7.88
CA THR A 62 17.41 13.55 -7.11
C THR A 62 16.74 12.36 -7.78
N GLY A 63 16.11 11.49 -7.00
CA GLY A 63 15.41 10.30 -7.48
C GLY A 63 14.79 9.54 -6.32
N ILE A 64 13.95 8.54 -6.64
CA ILE A 64 13.27 7.70 -5.66
C ILE A 64 14.22 6.61 -5.17
N LEU A 65 14.88 5.88 -6.09
CA LEU A 65 15.76 4.77 -5.75
C LEU A 65 17.23 5.14 -5.86
N ARG A 66 18.01 4.68 -4.89
CA ARG A 66 19.46 4.71 -4.96
C ARG A 66 19.96 3.56 -5.82
N ILE A 67 20.17 3.79 -7.11
CA ILE A 67 20.65 2.77 -8.05
C ILE A 67 22.18 2.56 -7.92
N ALA A 68 22.64 2.35 -6.69
CA ALA A 68 24.07 2.19 -6.38
C ALA A 68 24.59 0.79 -6.71
N LYS A 69 23.78 -0.26 -6.52
CA LYS A 69 24.17 -1.67 -6.79
C LYS A 69 24.42 -1.95 -8.27
N GLU A 70 23.80 -1.21 -9.18
CA GLU A 70 23.90 -1.39 -10.63
C GLU A 70 25.22 -0.89 -11.24
N SER A 71 26.24 -0.64 -10.41
CA SER A 71 27.49 -0.02 -10.88
C SER A 71 27.32 1.33 -11.60
N LEU A 72 26.10 1.92 -11.53
CA LEU A 72 25.79 3.22 -12.14
C LEU A 72 26.74 4.31 -11.62
N PHE A 73 27.02 4.24 -10.33
CA PHE A 73 27.92 5.15 -9.61
C PHE A 73 29.27 4.53 -9.26
N SER A 74 29.59 3.34 -9.73
CA SER A 74 30.85 2.65 -9.41
C SER A 74 32.11 3.43 -9.84
N GLY A 75 31.93 4.43 -10.70
CA GLY A 75 32.96 5.37 -11.07
C GLY A 75 32.96 6.69 -10.31
N LEU A 76 32.00 6.96 -9.43
CA LEU A 76 31.83 8.22 -8.68
C LEU A 76 32.17 7.99 -7.21
N ASN A 77 33.41 8.32 -6.82
CA ASN A 77 33.90 8.07 -5.46
C ASN A 77 33.48 9.13 -4.44
N ASN A 78 32.82 10.22 -4.88
CA ASN A 78 32.57 11.41 -4.07
C ASN A 78 31.07 11.70 -3.85
N LEU A 79 30.21 10.71 -4.07
CA LEU A 79 28.78 10.89 -3.81
C LEU A 79 28.50 10.89 -2.31
N VAL A 80 27.79 11.92 -1.87
CA VAL A 80 27.15 11.97 -0.57
C VAL A 80 25.67 11.71 -0.81
N VAL A 81 25.16 10.60 -0.24
CA VAL A 81 23.75 10.22 -0.36
C VAL A 81 23.02 10.66 0.89
N ASN A 82 21.85 11.25 0.71
CA ASN A 82 20.91 11.56 1.78
C ASN A 82 19.56 10.94 1.40
N THR A 83 18.99 10.19 2.32
CA THR A 83 17.72 9.48 2.15
C THR A 83 16.62 10.15 2.97
N ILE A 84 15.41 9.67 2.84
CA ILE A 84 14.29 10.14 3.66
C ILE A 84 14.46 9.83 5.17
N LEU A 85 15.40 8.95 5.53
CA LEU A 85 15.70 8.63 6.93
C LEU A 85 16.72 9.59 7.55
N ASP A 86 17.36 10.46 6.74
CA ASP A 86 18.40 11.39 7.18
C ASP A 86 17.81 12.76 7.54
N ASP A 87 18.34 13.38 8.61
CA ASP A 87 17.93 14.75 9.02
C ASP A 87 18.42 15.83 8.06
N LYS A 88 19.55 15.57 7.36
CA LYS A 88 20.15 16.55 6.48
C LYS A 88 19.26 16.80 5.27
N TYR A 89 18.92 18.06 5.01
CA TYR A 89 18.03 18.53 3.94
C TYR A 89 16.54 18.12 4.11
N SER A 90 16.14 17.61 5.25
CA SER A 90 14.77 17.15 5.51
C SER A 90 13.67 18.21 5.28
N GLU A 91 14.00 19.51 5.43
CA GLU A 91 13.06 20.63 5.28
C GLU A 91 12.88 21.12 3.83
N TYR A 92 13.69 20.62 2.88
CA TYR A 92 13.75 21.21 1.54
C TYR A 92 12.95 20.45 0.46
N PHE A 93 12.46 19.26 0.77
CA PHE A 93 11.79 18.40 -0.20
C PHE A 93 10.27 18.30 0.04
N GLY A 94 9.65 19.39 0.52
CA GLY A 94 8.23 19.48 0.74
C GLY A 94 7.86 20.73 1.51
N PHE A 95 6.60 20.88 1.90
CA PHE A 95 6.18 21.97 2.77
C PHE A 95 6.26 21.54 4.22
N THR A 96 6.85 22.41 5.05
CA THR A 96 6.87 22.23 6.50
C THR A 96 5.52 22.63 7.14
N VAL A 97 5.32 22.27 8.39
CA VAL A 97 4.15 22.70 9.18
C VAL A 97 4.02 24.23 9.19
N ASN A 98 5.16 24.96 9.22
CA ASN A 98 5.18 26.42 9.21
C ASN A 98 4.71 26.97 7.85
N ASP A 99 5.16 26.38 6.74
CA ASP A 99 4.73 26.77 5.40
C ASP A 99 3.21 26.60 5.24
N ILE A 100 2.67 25.47 5.70
CA ILE A 100 1.23 25.21 5.66
C ILE A 100 0.45 26.21 6.49
N SER A 101 0.94 26.55 7.68
CA SER A 101 0.29 27.54 8.55
C SER A 101 0.26 28.92 7.88
N ASN A 102 1.37 29.33 7.24
CA ASN A 102 1.45 30.59 6.51
C ASN A 102 0.53 30.59 5.28
N MET A 103 0.47 29.50 4.52
CA MET A 103 -0.43 29.38 3.37
C MET A 103 -1.91 29.42 3.81
N ALA A 104 -2.28 28.68 4.85
CA ALA A 104 -3.63 28.69 5.38
C ALA A 104 -4.06 30.09 5.87
N ALA A 105 -3.17 30.80 6.54
CA ALA A 105 -3.41 32.18 6.95
C ALA A 105 -3.57 33.13 5.75
N TYR A 106 -2.71 33.00 4.73
CA TYR A 106 -2.80 33.80 3.50
C TYR A 106 -4.12 33.63 2.75
N TYR A 107 -4.61 32.40 2.68
CA TYR A 107 -5.90 32.09 2.03
C TYR A 107 -7.12 32.28 2.96
N GLY A 108 -6.93 32.72 4.23
CA GLY A 108 -7.99 32.91 5.20
C GLY A 108 -8.66 31.59 5.65
N MET A 109 -7.91 30.50 5.68
CA MET A 109 -8.39 29.13 5.95
C MET A 109 -7.67 28.49 7.14
N ALA A 110 -7.34 29.29 8.16
CA ALA A 110 -6.63 28.79 9.35
C ALA A 110 -7.41 27.71 10.11
N GLU A 111 -8.74 27.75 10.06
CA GLU A 111 -9.61 26.73 10.63
C GLU A 111 -9.53 25.36 9.93
N LYS A 112 -8.94 25.30 8.72
CA LYS A 112 -8.77 24.09 7.93
C LYS A 112 -7.48 23.33 8.19
N LEU A 113 -6.61 23.81 9.07
CA LEU A 113 -5.30 23.18 9.35
C LEU A 113 -5.43 21.70 9.74
N SER A 114 -6.41 21.34 10.54
CA SER A 114 -6.63 19.93 10.91
C SER A 114 -7.03 19.06 9.72
N GLU A 115 -7.86 19.57 8.79
CA GLU A 115 -8.24 18.87 7.57
C GLU A 115 -7.05 18.70 6.63
N ILE A 116 -6.23 19.77 6.46
CA ILE A 116 -5.01 19.71 5.64
C ILE A 116 -4.03 18.68 6.22
N LYS A 117 -3.88 18.67 7.55
CA LYS A 117 -3.03 17.70 8.25
C LYS A 117 -3.50 16.26 8.01
N GLU A 118 -4.78 15.98 8.20
CA GLU A 118 -5.35 14.64 8.01
C GLU A 118 -5.14 14.12 6.58
N TRP A 119 -5.25 15.00 5.58
CA TRP A 119 -5.20 14.61 4.18
C TRP A 119 -3.81 14.57 3.57
N TYR A 120 -2.88 15.47 3.95
CA TYR A 120 -1.66 15.72 3.18
C TYR A 120 -0.38 15.74 4.00
N ASP A 121 -0.48 15.65 5.32
CA ASP A 121 0.67 15.50 6.21
C ASP A 121 1.13 14.04 6.27
N GLY A 122 2.20 13.82 7.00
CA GLY A 122 2.58 12.49 7.45
C GLY A 122 3.75 11.90 6.72
N TYR A 123 4.43 12.63 5.86
CA TYR A 123 5.76 12.26 5.43
C TYR A 123 6.75 12.70 6.51
N LEU A 124 7.60 11.79 6.93
CA LEU A 124 8.64 12.06 7.92
C LEU A 124 10.00 11.92 7.26
N PHE A 125 10.69 13.04 7.05
CA PHE A 125 12.05 13.05 6.54
C PHE A 125 13.01 13.33 7.70
N GLY A 126 13.82 12.32 8.07
CA GLY A 126 14.54 12.36 9.34
C GLY A 126 13.54 12.59 10.49
N ASN A 127 13.66 13.73 11.17
CA ASN A 127 12.77 14.14 12.25
C ASN A 127 11.77 15.25 11.85
N THR A 128 11.66 15.61 10.56
CA THR A 128 10.84 16.72 10.07
C THR A 128 9.55 16.21 9.43
N GLU A 129 8.39 16.67 9.92
CA GLU A 129 7.09 16.44 9.28
C GLU A 129 6.98 17.27 8.00
N ILE A 130 6.66 16.61 6.89
CA ILE A 130 6.60 17.21 5.56
C ILE A 130 5.26 16.90 4.91
N TYR A 131 4.70 17.89 4.25
CA TYR A 131 3.48 17.82 3.45
C TYR A 131 3.84 17.72 1.96
N ASN A 132 3.04 16.96 1.19
CA ASN A 132 3.20 16.89 -0.25
C ASN A 132 2.83 18.23 -0.91
N PRO A 133 3.78 18.95 -1.56
CA PRO A 133 3.51 20.26 -2.14
C PRO A 133 2.44 20.23 -3.24
N TRP A 134 2.47 19.21 -4.11
CA TRP A 134 1.50 19.05 -5.18
C TRP A 134 0.07 18.97 -4.64
N SER A 135 -0.14 18.13 -3.65
CA SER A 135 -1.46 17.90 -3.06
C SER A 135 -1.97 19.14 -2.32
N VAL A 136 -1.10 19.81 -1.56
CA VAL A 136 -1.46 21.04 -0.83
C VAL A 136 -1.81 22.19 -1.79
N ILE A 137 -1.00 22.42 -2.83
CA ILE A 137 -1.29 23.47 -3.83
C ILE A 137 -2.63 23.19 -4.53
N ASN A 138 -2.88 21.93 -4.91
CA ASN A 138 -4.14 21.54 -5.53
C ASN A 138 -5.33 21.65 -4.58
N TYR A 139 -5.14 21.39 -3.28
CA TYR A 139 -6.19 21.60 -2.28
C TYR A 139 -6.65 23.07 -2.24
N PHE A 140 -5.73 24.02 -2.13
CA PHE A 140 -6.07 25.44 -2.16
C PHE A 140 -6.70 25.86 -3.50
N ASN A 141 -6.18 25.37 -4.62
CA ASN A 141 -6.75 25.62 -5.95
C ASN A 141 -8.15 25.00 -6.15
N ASN A 142 -8.48 23.95 -5.40
CA ASN A 142 -9.78 23.27 -5.45
C ASN A 142 -10.79 23.83 -4.44
N ASN A 143 -10.70 25.12 -4.11
CA ASN A 143 -11.55 25.77 -3.12
C ASN A 143 -11.51 25.07 -1.74
N CYS A 144 -10.38 24.63 -1.30
CA CYS A 144 -10.15 23.92 -0.04
C CYS A 144 -11.07 22.71 0.15
N LYS A 145 -11.36 21.99 -0.93
CA LYS A 145 -12.06 20.70 -0.89
C LYS A 145 -11.03 19.59 -1.01
N PRO A 146 -10.91 18.74 0.01
CA PRO A 146 -9.90 17.68 0.02
C PRO A 146 -10.22 16.60 -1.03
N LYS A 147 -9.17 16.08 -1.64
CA LYS A 147 -9.22 15.03 -2.66
C LYS A 147 -7.86 14.36 -2.76
N ALA A 148 -7.83 13.11 -3.21
CA ALA A 148 -6.59 12.42 -3.55
C ALA A 148 -6.03 12.95 -4.88
N PHE A 149 -5.25 14.03 -4.82
CA PHE A 149 -4.66 14.68 -6.01
C PHE A 149 -3.50 13.89 -6.57
N TRP A 150 -2.73 13.23 -5.71
CA TRP A 150 -1.57 12.43 -6.12
C TRP A 150 -1.96 11.11 -6.81
N SER A 151 -3.18 10.62 -6.63
CA SER A 151 -3.69 9.39 -7.26
C SER A 151 -3.72 9.40 -8.80
N ARG A 152 -3.44 10.53 -9.44
CA ARG A 152 -3.46 10.69 -10.90
C ARG A 152 -2.07 10.91 -11.50
N THR A 153 -1.02 10.81 -10.72
CA THR A 153 0.35 10.91 -11.21
C THR A 153 0.87 9.53 -11.64
N SER A 154 1.72 9.48 -12.64
CA SER A 154 2.13 8.28 -13.38
C SER A 154 2.91 7.21 -12.59
N GLY A 155 3.16 7.41 -11.27
CA GLY A 155 3.90 6.46 -10.44
C GLY A 155 3.10 5.30 -9.84
N ASN A 156 1.77 5.35 -9.91
CA ASN A 156 0.90 4.38 -9.20
C ASN A 156 0.84 2.99 -9.86
N GLU A 157 1.24 2.86 -11.13
CA GLU A 157 1.26 1.57 -11.84
C GLU A 157 2.12 0.53 -11.11
N ILE A 158 3.22 0.96 -10.53
CA ILE A 158 4.10 0.09 -9.73
C ILE A 158 3.39 -0.48 -8.50
N ILE A 159 2.57 0.31 -7.79
CA ILE A 159 1.80 -0.21 -6.66
C ILE A 159 0.81 -1.27 -7.09
N GLY A 160 0.11 -1.03 -8.19
CA GLY A 160 -0.78 -2.03 -8.77
C GLY A 160 -0.05 -3.33 -9.12
N GLU A 161 1.18 -3.23 -9.65
CA GLU A 161 2.03 -4.39 -9.95
C GLU A 161 2.48 -5.10 -8.66
N LEU A 162 2.98 -4.35 -7.67
CA LEU A 162 3.38 -4.89 -6.37
C LEU A 162 2.22 -5.62 -5.67
N ILE A 163 1.04 -5.02 -5.66
CA ILE A 163 -0.16 -5.65 -5.08
C ILE A 163 -0.51 -6.94 -5.83
N ARG A 164 -0.40 -6.96 -7.17
CA ARG A 164 -0.70 -8.16 -7.97
C ARG A 164 0.29 -9.31 -7.77
N SER A 165 1.55 -8.99 -7.57
CA SER A 165 2.64 -9.98 -7.39
C SER A 165 2.85 -10.40 -5.94
N SER A 166 2.19 -9.75 -4.98
CA SER A 166 2.38 -9.96 -3.55
C SER A 166 1.80 -11.30 -3.08
N ASP A 167 2.46 -11.85 -2.08
CA ASP A 167 1.99 -13.03 -1.35
C ASP A 167 0.93 -12.66 -0.27
N LYS A 168 0.46 -13.66 0.46
CA LYS A 168 -0.54 -13.51 1.52
C LYS A 168 -0.08 -12.57 2.63
N GLU A 169 1.20 -12.62 3.02
CA GLU A 169 1.74 -11.85 4.14
C GLU A 169 1.69 -10.35 3.85
N VAL A 170 2.06 -9.96 2.63
CA VAL A 170 1.97 -8.57 2.17
C VAL A 170 0.52 -8.08 2.14
N TYR A 171 -0.44 -8.91 1.68
CA TYR A 171 -1.86 -8.55 1.70
C TYR A 171 -2.40 -8.34 3.12
N GLU A 172 -2.05 -9.21 4.06
CA GLU A 172 -2.44 -9.06 5.47
C GLU A 172 -1.86 -7.76 6.05
N SER A 173 -0.61 -7.47 5.78
CA SER A 173 0.06 -6.25 6.22
C SER A 173 -0.54 -4.99 5.58
N LEU A 174 -0.85 -5.00 4.28
CA LEU A 174 -1.56 -3.89 3.62
C LEU A 174 -2.92 -3.63 4.26
N SER A 175 -3.63 -4.68 4.65
CA SER A 175 -4.91 -4.54 5.35
C SER A 175 -4.74 -3.94 6.75
N LEU A 176 -3.69 -4.29 7.49
CA LEU A 176 -3.35 -3.66 8.77
C LEU A 176 -3.05 -2.18 8.58
N LEU A 177 -2.26 -1.81 7.58
CA LEU A 177 -1.95 -0.44 7.22
C LEU A 177 -3.21 0.38 6.89
N LEU A 178 -4.13 -0.17 6.09
CA LEU A 178 -5.42 0.46 5.77
C LEU A 178 -6.30 0.69 7.00
N GLN A 179 -6.16 -0.12 8.05
CA GLN A 179 -6.81 0.07 9.34
C GLN A 179 -6.11 1.11 10.23
N GLY A 180 -5.00 1.69 9.77
CA GLY A 180 -4.20 2.65 10.53
C GLY A 180 -3.28 2.02 11.55
N LYS A 181 -3.03 0.69 11.47
CA LYS A 181 -2.05 -0.02 12.29
C LYS A 181 -0.67 0.08 11.67
N GLU A 182 0.35 -0.22 12.47
CA GLU A 182 1.73 -0.27 12.02
C GLU A 182 2.14 -1.70 11.66
N VAL A 183 3.05 -1.81 10.69
CA VAL A 183 3.78 -3.04 10.36
C VAL A 183 5.27 -2.79 10.56
N GLN A 184 6.02 -3.83 10.90
CA GLN A 184 7.46 -3.74 11.08
C GLN A 184 8.16 -4.38 9.89
N SER A 185 9.25 -3.77 9.42
CA SER A 185 10.03 -4.27 8.30
C SER A 185 11.48 -3.79 8.41
N ILE A 186 12.40 -4.57 7.87
CA ILE A 186 13.78 -4.17 7.64
C ILE A 186 13.80 -3.25 6.42
N ILE A 187 14.38 -2.06 6.56
CA ILE A 187 14.40 -1.07 5.50
C ILE A 187 15.77 -1.03 4.83
N ASN A 188 15.80 -1.39 3.57
CA ASN A 188 16.96 -1.25 2.71
C ASN A 188 16.73 -0.10 1.72
N THR A 189 17.44 1.00 1.87
CA THR A 189 17.35 2.15 0.95
C THR A 189 18.18 1.96 -0.33
N ASP A 190 18.93 0.87 -0.46
CA ASP A 190 19.80 0.54 -1.61
C ASP A 190 19.15 -0.48 -2.56
N ILE A 191 17.82 -0.54 -2.61
CA ILE A 191 17.07 -1.43 -3.51
C ILE A 191 17.12 -0.93 -4.95
N ILE A 192 17.00 -1.88 -5.89
CA ILE A 192 16.92 -1.60 -7.33
C ILE A 192 15.63 -2.17 -7.92
N TYR A 193 15.16 -1.61 -9.05
CA TYR A 193 13.88 -2.01 -9.67
C TYR A 193 13.72 -3.53 -9.88
N PRO A 194 14.72 -4.29 -10.38
CA PRO A 194 14.58 -5.73 -10.53
C PRO A 194 14.42 -6.52 -9.21
N GLU A 195 14.79 -5.93 -8.07
CA GLU A 195 14.70 -6.58 -6.75
C GLU A 195 13.39 -6.24 -6.02
N VAL A 196 12.60 -5.27 -6.50
CA VAL A 196 11.43 -4.73 -5.75
C VAL A 196 10.39 -5.81 -5.37
N ASN A 197 10.28 -6.87 -6.14
CA ASN A 197 9.36 -8.00 -5.88
C ASN A 197 10.04 -9.22 -5.23
N ALA A 198 11.29 -9.09 -4.73
CA ALA A 198 12.05 -10.23 -4.22
C ALA A 198 11.49 -10.79 -2.91
N ASP A 199 11.07 -9.93 -2.01
CA ASP A 199 10.52 -10.26 -0.68
C ASP A 199 9.70 -9.10 -0.11
N SER A 200 9.04 -9.33 1.02
CA SER A 200 8.19 -8.33 1.69
C SER A 200 8.97 -7.10 2.17
N ASP A 201 10.18 -7.28 2.72
CA ASP A 201 11.00 -6.17 3.22
C ASP A 201 11.43 -5.23 2.08
N THR A 202 11.73 -5.79 0.91
CA THR A 202 12.07 -5.02 -0.29
C THR A 202 10.86 -4.23 -0.81
N ILE A 203 9.66 -4.82 -0.79
CA ILE A 203 8.41 -4.13 -1.14
C ILE A 203 8.18 -2.95 -0.19
N TYR A 204 8.30 -3.16 1.13
CA TYR A 204 8.10 -2.08 2.12
C TYR A 204 9.17 -0.99 2.02
N SER A 205 10.41 -1.37 1.76
CA SER A 205 11.49 -0.41 1.52
C SER A 205 11.19 0.47 0.31
N PHE A 206 10.73 -0.12 -0.79
CA PHE A 206 10.29 0.64 -1.98
C PHE A 206 9.11 1.56 -1.66
N LEU A 207 8.06 1.05 -1.01
CA LEU A 207 6.89 1.84 -0.66
C LEU A 207 7.23 3.00 0.28
N LEU A 208 8.22 2.83 1.17
CA LEU A 208 8.71 3.88 2.04
C LEU A 208 9.43 4.97 1.25
N VAL A 209 10.44 4.63 0.43
CA VAL A 209 11.23 5.62 -0.31
C VAL A 209 10.41 6.31 -1.41
N ALA A 210 9.42 5.63 -1.97
CA ALA A 210 8.48 6.19 -2.94
C ALA A 210 7.37 7.06 -2.30
N GLY A 211 7.34 7.18 -0.96
CA GLY A 211 6.39 8.03 -0.25
C GLY A 211 5.00 7.44 -0.04
N TYR A 212 4.83 6.13 -0.21
CA TYR A 212 3.55 5.45 0.07
C TYR A 212 3.43 4.98 1.52
N LEU A 213 4.54 4.86 2.21
CA LEU A 213 4.60 4.60 3.65
C LEU A 213 5.43 5.68 4.34
N ARG A 214 5.27 5.77 5.66
CA ARG A 214 6.17 6.56 6.51
C ARG A 214 6.74 5.67 7.61
N ALA A 215 8.01 5.87 7.96
CA ALA A 215 8.57 5.35 9.18
C ALA A 215 8.09 6.17 10.38
N THR A 216 7.61 5.50 11.43
CA THR A 216 7.16 6.16 12.67
C THR A 216 8.20 6.06 13.77
N ASN A 217 9.00 5.01 13.74
CA ASN A 217 10.06 4.75 14.69
C ASN A 217 11.11 3.81 14.09
N VAL A 218 12.37 4.06 14.39
CA VAL A 218 13.46 3.10 14.18
C VAL A 218 13.62 2.29 15.45
N ILE A 219 13.34 0.97 15.39
CA ILE A 219 13.28 0.08 16.56
C ILE A 219 14.68 -0.44 16.89
N SER A 220 15.41 -0.87 15.87
CA SER A 220 16.74 -1.48 15.97
C SER A 220 17.38 -1.54 14.58
N GLU A 221 18.57 -2.11 14.50
CA GLU A 221 19.28 -2.36 13.23
C GLU A 221 19.53 -3.84 13.04
N PHE A 222 19.47 -4.31 11.82
CA PHE A 222 19.83 -5.66 11.41
C PHE A 222 20.69 -5.61 10.15
N ASN A 223 21.94 -6.10 10.22
CA ASN A 223 22.91 -6.06 9.12
C ASN A 223 23.02 -4.65 8.48
N ASP A 224 23.23 -3.64 9.31
CA ASP A 224 23.34 -2.22 8.92
C ASP A 224 22.06 -1.61 8.29
N ASN A 225 20.94 -2.33 8.30
CA ASN A 225 19.64 -1.83 7.87
C ASN A 225 18.75 -1.56 9.07
N PRO A 226 18.04 -0.42 9.14
CA PRO A 226 17.13 -0.12 10.22
C PRO A 226 15.87 -1.00 10.14
N ILE A 227 15.39 -1.46 11.30
CA ILE A 227 14.05 -2.04 11.45
C ILE A 227 13.12 -0.90 11.84
N CYS A 228 12.16 -0.62 10.98
CA CYS A 228 11.22 0.48 11.17
C CYS A 228 9.79 0.00 11.41
N SER A 229 9.06 0.73 12.27
CA SER A 229 7.60 0.70 12.25
C SER A 229 7.09 1.58 11.12
N LEU A 230 6.23 1.03 10.28
CA LEU A 230 5.70 1.67 9.09
C LEU A 230 4.20 1.85 9.19
N LYS A 231 3.67 2.96 8.67
CA LYS A 231 2.23 3.19 8.49
C LYS A 231 1.93 4.01 7.24
N LEU A 232 0.65 4.07 6.86
CA LEU A 232 0.22 5.00 5.82
C LEU A 232 0.39 6.44 6.32
N PRO A 233 0.96 7.34 5.51
CA PRO A 233 1.22 8.72 5.94
C PRO A 233 -0.06 9.49 6.23
N ASN A 234 -1.07 9.40 5.37
CA ASN A 234 -2.24 10.25 5.42
C ASN A 234 -3.47 9.64 4.71
N ARG A 235 -4.57 10.37 4.71
CA ARG A 235 -5.84 9.95 4.11
C ARG A 235 -5.78 9.91 2.58
N GLU A 236 -4.98 10.77 1.94
CA GLU A 236 -4.77 10.75 0.50
C GLU A 236 -4.18 9.41 0.06
N ILE A 237 -3.06 9.00 0.68
CA ILE A 237 -2.38 7.75 0.35
C ILE A 237 -3.25 6.54 0.67
N LYS A 238 -3.99 6.58 1.78
CA LYS A 238 -4.98 5.54 2.06
C LYS A 238 -5.98 5.39 0.91
N SER A 239 -6.48 6.50 0.36
CA SER A 239 -7.41 6.49 -0.78
C SER A 239 -6.75 5.95 -2.07
N VAL A 240 -5.45 6.21 -2.26
CA VAL A 240 -4.67 5.63 -3.38
C VAL A 240 -4.60 4.12 -3.24
N PHE A 241 -4.19 3.59 -2.09
CA PHE A 241 -4.13 2.14 -1.87
C PHE A 241 -5.48 1.47 -2.04
N GLN A 242 -6.55 2.05 -1.49
CA GLN A 242 -7.91 1.53 -1.67
C GLN A 242 -8.28 1.47 -3.14
N LYS A 243 -7.96 2.52 -3.91
CA LYS A 243 -8.25 2.58 -5.33
C LYS A 243 -7.43 1.55 -6.12
N GLU A 244 -6.12 1.44 -5.87
CA GLU A 244 -5.27 0.48 -6.59
C GLU A 244 -5.69 -0.97 -6.29
N ILE A 245 -6.07 -1.29 -5.05
CA ILE A 245 -6.66 -2.57 -4.69
C ILE A 245 -7.96 -2.78 -5.48
N LEU A 246 -8.86 -1.78 -5.49
CA LEU A 246 -10.12 -1.82 -6.23
C LEU A 246 -9.90 -1.99 -7.74
N ASP A 247 -8.97 -1.23 -8.33
CA ASP A 247 -8.69 -1.25 -9.77
C ASP A 247 -8.04 -2.58 -10.17
N ASN A 248 -7.21 -3.18 -9.30
CA ASN A 248 -6.69 -4.52 -9.51
C ASN A 248 -7.82 -5.55 -9.59
N TYR A 249 -8.76 -5.53 -8.66
CA TYR A 249 -9.95 -6.38 -8.71
C TYR A 249 -10.84 -6.06 -9.94
N ASN A 250 -11.02 -4.78 -10.27
CA ASN A 250 -11.83 -4.33 -11.40
C ASN A 250 -11.21 -4.69 -12.77
N THR A 251 -9.89 -4.65 -12.90
CA THR A 251 -9.18 -5.04 -14.12
C THR A 251 -9.37 -6.53 -14.40
N LEU A 252 -9.39 -7.34 -13.36
CA LEU A 252 -9.68 -8.77 -13.45
C LEU A 252 -11.18 -9.06 -13.76
N PHE A 253 -12.14 -8.14 -13.44
CA PHE A 253 -13.56 -8.48 -13.32
C PHE A 253 -14.58 -7.49 -13.90
N ASN A 254 -14.20 -6.58 -14.79
CA ASN A 254 -15.15 -5.62 -15.43
C ASN A 254 -15.99 -4.78 -14.45
N GLY A 255 -15.43 -4.35 -13.32
CA GLY A 255 -15.96 -3.27 -12.48
C GLY A 255 -17.23 -3.55 -11.66
N SER A 256 -17.88 -4.72 -11.77
CA SER A 256 -19.09 -5.04 -11.01
C SER A 256 -18.82 -5.90 -9.78
N LEU A 257 -17.77 -6.72 -9.81
CA LEU A 257 -17.56 -7.81 -8.85
C LEU A 257 -17.48 -7.37 -7.40
N LEU A 258 -16.74 -6.31 -7.11
CA LEU A 258 -16.61 -5.82 -5.73
C LEU A 258 -17.90 -5.20 -5.20
N ARG A 259 -18.67 -4.54 -6.08
CA ARG A 259 -19.99 -4.02 -5.73
C ARG A 259 -20.97 -5.15 -5.45
N ASP A 260 -20.94 -6.18 -6.28
CA ASP A 260 -21.76 -7.37 -6.11
C ASP A 260 -21.37 -8.12 -4.82
N PHE A 261 -20.07 -8.22 -4.53
CA PHE A 261 -19.56 -8.80 -3.29
C PHE A 261 -20.01 -8.02 -2.04
N GLU A 262 -19.87 -6.69 -2.06
CA GLU A 262 -20.35 -5.84 -0.96
C GLU A 262 -21.87 -5.94 -0.80
N LEU A 263 -22.63 -5.94 -1.90
CA LEU A 263 -24.07 -6.08 -1.88
C LEU A 263 -24.47 -7.42 -1.27
N ALA A 264 -23.84 -8.51 -1.72
CA ALA A 264 -24.09 -9.86 -1.23
C ALA A 264 -23.80 -9.97 0.28
N LEU A 265 -22.68 -9.43 0.73
CA LEU A 265 -22.34 -9.39 2.16
C LEU A 265 -23.41 -8.65 2.96
N ARG A 266 -23.81 -7.45 2.52
CA ARG A 266 -24.77 -6.60 3.21
C ARG A 266 -26.20 -7.16 3.26
N THR A 267 -26.59 -7.87 2.21
CA THR A 267 -27.94 -8.45 2.10
C THR A 267 -28.03 -9.87 2.61
N GLY A 268 -26.90 -10.54 2.89
CA GLY A 268 -26.84 -11.95 3.21
C GLY A 268 -27.20 -12.86 2.01
N ASP A 269 -27.09 -12.32 0.79
CA ASP A 269 -27.37 -13.08 -0.44
C ASP A 269 -26.22 -14.05 -0.73
N THR A 270 -26.36 -15.29 -0.27
CA THR A 270 -25.36 -16.34 -0.44
C THR A 270 -25.17 -16.76 -1.89
N THR A 271 -26.19 -16.63 -2.73
CA THR A 271 -26.11 -16.96 -4.16
C THR A 271 -25.23 -15.95 -4.87
N LEU A 272 -25.53 -14.66 -4.71
CA LEU A 272 -24.71 -13.58 -5.27
C LEU A 272 -23.27 -13.63 -4.72
N PHE A 273 -23.10 -13.96 -3.44
CA PHE A 273 -21.80 -14.09 -2.79
C PHE A 273 -20.96 -15.22 -3.40
N THR A 274 -21.53 -16.41 -3.53
CA THR A 274 -20.85 -17.57 -4.11
C THR A 274 -20.54 -17.37 -5.58
N ASP A 275 -21.47 -16.85 -6.37
CA ASP A 275 -21.28 -16.56 -7.79
C ASP A 275 -20.14 -15.57 -8.02
N THR A 276 -20.08 -14.55 -7.17
CA THR A 276 -19.04 -13.51 -7.22
C THR A 276 -17.66 -14.09 -6.89
N LEU A 277 -17.53 -14.84 -5.80
CA LEU A 277 -16.27 -15.50 -5.44
C LEU A 277 -15.85 -16.56 -6.46
N GLN A 278 -16.78 -17.34 -6.98
CA GLN A 278 -16.49 -18.38 -7.96
C GLN A 278 -16.02 -17.78 -9.29
N LYS A 279 -16.63 -16.69 -9.76
CA LYS A 279 -16.15 -15.92 -10.92
C LYS A 279 -14.73 -15.45 -10.69
N TYR A 280 -14.43 -14.91 -9.50
CA TYR A 280 -13.08 -14.50 -9.12
C TYR A 280 -12.09 -15.67 -9.25
N LEU A 281 -12.36 -16.79 -8.57
CA LEU A 281 -11.47 -17.95 -8.56
C LEU A 281 -11.27 -18.56 -9.95
N LEU A 282 -12.30 -18.54 -10.81
CA LEU A 282 -12.19 -19.06 -12.17
C LEU A 282 -11.23 -18.25 -13.04
N GLN A 283 -11.17 -16.94 -12.82
CA GLN A 283 -10.39 -16.01 -13.65
C GLN A 283 -8.97 -15.76 -13.12
N SER A 284 -8.77 -15.74 -11.80
CA SER A 284 -7.53 -15.31 -11.16
C SER A 284 -6.67 -16.41 -10.55
N ALA A 285 -7.28 -17.55 -10.17
CA ALA A 285 -6.58 -18.57 -9.42
C ALA A 285 -6.02 -19.67 -10.32
N SER A 286 -4.76 -20.04 -10.10
CA SER A 286 -4.19 -21.30 -10.60
C SER A 286 -4.81 -22.50 -9.85
N THR A 287 -4.87 -23.66 -10.48
CA THR A 287 -5.30 -24.91 -9.81
C THR A 287 -4.35 -25.32 -8.67
N PHE A 288 -3.11 -24.85 -8.69
CA PHE A 288 -2.14 -25.08 -7.60
C PHE A 288 -2.43 -24.22 -6.39
N ASP A 289 -2.89 -22.98 -6.56
CA ASP A 289 -3.19 -22.03 -5.49
C ASP A 289 -4.44 -22.45 -4.70
N THR A 290 -5.40 -23.09 -5.37
CA THR A 290 -6.68 -23.52 -4.79
C THR A 290 -6.61 -24.80 -3.91
N THR A 291 -5.41 -25.19 -3.48
CA THR A 291 -5.22 -26.35 -2.58
C THR A 291 -5.05 -25.96 -1.11
N ASN A 292 -4.90 -24.65 -0.81
CA ASN A 292 -4.59 -24.16 0.52
C ASN A 292 -5.67 -23.20 1.03
N GLU A 293 -6.18 -23.44 2.23
CA GLU A 293 -7.16 -22.57 2.92
C GLU A 293 -6.66 -21.13 3.07
N ASN A 294 -5.38 -20.98 3.29
CA ASN A 294 -4.73 -19.67 3.38
C ASN A 294 -4.89 -18.81 2.11
N PHE A 295 -4.95 -19.42 0.93
CA PHE A 295 -5.18 -18.70 -0.32
C PHE A 295 -6.58 -18.09 -0.35
N TYR A 296 -7.61 -18.86 0.03
CA TYR A 296 -8.99 -18.38 0.06
C TYR A 296 -9.19 -17.29 1.11
N HIS A 297 -8.58 -17.49 2.28
CA HIS A 297 -8.57 -16.51 3.35
C HIS A 297 -7.97 -15.18 2.87
N GLY A 298 -6.77 -15.17 2.30
CA GLY A 298 -6.12 -13.97 1.76
C GLY A 298 -6.94 -13.28 0.68
N THR A 299 -7.55 -14.07 -0.22
CA THR A 299 -8.44 -13.58 -1.28
C THR A 299 -9.64 -12.81 -0.71
N VAL A 300 -10.42 -13.44 0.17
CA VAL A 300 -11.62 -12.81 0.74
C VAL A 300 -11.23 -11.62 1.63
N PHE A 301 -10.17 -11.75 2.42
CA PHE A 301 -9.67 -10.69 3.27
C PHE A 301 -9.25 -9.45 2.47
N GLY A 302 -8.54 -9.65 1.34
CA GLY A 302 -8.19 -8.58 0.40
C GLY A 302 -9.41 -7.87 -0.18
N MET A 303 -10.44 -8.63 -0.60
CA MET A 303 -11.70 -8.06 -1.09
C MET A 303 -12.41 -7.22 0.00
N LEU A 304 -12.36 -7.66 1.25
CA LEU A 304 -12.97 -6.95 2.38
C LEU A 304 -12.21 -5.66 2.77
N ALA A 305 -10.93 -5.52 2.42
CA ALA A 305 -10.13 -4.34 2.74
C ALA A 305 -10.76 -3.02 2.23
N ILE A 306 -11.56 -3.06 1.16
CA ILE A 306 -12.33 -1.92 0.65
C ILE A 306 -13.33 -1.35 1.67
N LEU A 307 -13.76 -2.19 2.62
CA LEU A 307 -14.72 -1.81 3.66
C LEU A 307 -14.04 -1.17 4.89
N SER A 308 -12.71 -0.99 4.87
CA SER A 308 -11.93 -0.48 6.00
C SER A 308 -12.32 0.94 6.44
N ASP A 309 -13.02 1.72 5.60
CA ASP A 309 -13.56 3.02 6.01
C ASP A 309 -14.77 2.89 6.95
N ARG A 310 -15.53 1.80 6.81
CA ARG A 310 -16.76 1.55 7.59
C ARG A 310 -16.58 0.51 8.68
N TYR A 311 -15.61 -0.38 8.55
CA TYR A 311 -15.36 -1.50 9.46
C TYR A 311 -13.93 -1.53 9.97
N TYR A 312 -13.75 -1.98 11.21
CA TYR A 312 -12.50 -2.53 11.67
C TYR A 312 -12.45 -4.01 11.26
N ILE A 313 -11.50 -4.34 10.38
CA ILE A 313 -11.37 -5.70 9.85
C ILE A 313 -10.23 -6.37 10.58
N SER A 314 -10.48 -7.54 11.16
CA SER A 314 -9.49 -8.34 11.86
C SER A 314 -9.51 -9.78 11.37
N SER A 315 -8.36 -10.43 11.42
CA SER A 315 -8.15 -11.78 10.93
C SER A 315 -7.34 -12.57 11.94
N ASN A 316 -7.65 -13.85 12.07
CA ASN A 316 -6.90 -14.81 12.90
C ASN A 316 -6.69 -14.36 14.35
N ARG A 317 -7.67 -13.70 14.98
CA ARG A 317 -7.63 -13.29 16.39
C ARG A 317 -8.45 -14.19 17.25
N GLU A 318 -8.04 -14.28 18.53
CA GLU A 318 -8.81 -14.97 19.55
C GLU A 318 -10.05 -14.15 19.94
N SER A 319 -11.21 -14.81 19.99
CA SER A 319 -12.45 -14.30 20.56
C SER A 319 -13.28 -15.47 21.05
N GLY A 320 -13.93 -15.31 22.22
CA GLY A 320 -14.65 -16.40 22.86
C GLY A 320 -13.75 -17.59 23.19
N GLU A 321 -14.09 -18.78 22.70
CA GLU A 321 -13.39 -20.03 22.98
C GLU A 321 -12.50 -20.51 21.81
N GLY A 322 -12.02 -19.60 20.97
CA GLY A 322 -11.16 -19.95 19.84
C GLY A 322 -10.73 -18.78 19.00
N ARG A 323 -10.26 -19.07 17.79
CA ARG A 323 -9.76 -18.10 16.82
C ARG A 323 -10.67 -18.11 15.60
N PHE A 324 -11.22 -16.92 15.27
CA PHE A 324 -12.01 -16.72 14.04
C PHE A 324 -11.11 -16.43 12.85
N ASP A 325 -11.61 -16.70 11.63
CA ASP A 325 -10.85 -16.38 10.42
C ASP A 325 -10.92 -14.89 10.09
N ILE A 326 -12.12 -14.30 9.93
CA ILE A 326 -12.28 -12.87 9.66
C ILE A 326 -13.45 -12.30 10.47
N GLN A 327 -13.23 -11.12 11.03
CA GLN A 327 -14.24 -10.33 11.73
C GLN A 327 -14.29 -8.91 11.16
N LEU A 328 -15.50 -8.40 10.90
CA LEU A 328 -15.75 -7.00 10.53
C LEU A 328 -16.58 -6.35 11.63
N GLU A 329 -15.95 -5.52 12.43
CA GLU A 329 -16.60 -4.73 13.45
C GLU A 329 -16.97 -3.37 12.88
N PRO A 330 -18.28 -2.98 12.86
CA PRO A 330 -18.67 -1.70 12.30
C PRO A 330 -18.18 -0.53 13.16
N LYS A 331 -17.67 0.52 12.53
CA LYS A 331 -17.28 1.76 13.22
C LYS A 331 -18.50 2.52 13.75
N ASP A 332 -19.61 2.48 13.01
CA ASP A 332 -20.94 2.89 13.48
C ASP A 332 -21.63 1.67 14.06
N LYS A 333 -21.72 1.61 15.39
CA LYS A 333 -22.29 0.48 16.15
C LYS A 333 -23.77 0.19 15.88
N SER A 334 -24.46 1.05 15.15
CA SER A 334 -25.84 0.81 14.67
C SER A 334 -25.88 -0.13 13.45
N GLN A 335 -24.75 -0.30 12.78
CA GLN A 335 -24.62 -1.15 11.60
C GLN A 335 -24.37 -2.62 11.98
N LEU A 336 -24.62 -3.49 11.02
CA LEU A 336 -24.40 -4.94 11.15
C LEU A 336 -22.89 -5.25 11.17
N GLY A 337 -22.44 -6.02 12.17
CA GLY A 337 -21.10 -6.63 12.16
C GLY A 337 -21.10 -7.95 11.41
N TYR A 338 -19.92 -8.50 11.08
CA TYR A 338 -19.83 -9.79 10.40
C TYR A 338 -18.72 -10.65 10.97
N ILE A 339 -18.97 -11.97 11.01
CA ILE A 339 -17.96 -12.99 11.29
C ILE A 339 -17.99 -13.99 10.14
N ILE A 340 -16.82 -14.27 9.59
CA ILE A 340 -16.63 -15.15 8.46
C ILE A 340 -15.69 -16.28 8.89
N GLU A 341 -16.08 -17.51 8.62
CA GLU A 341 -15.30 -18.72 8.87
C GLU A 341 -15.18 -19.54 7.58
N PHE A 342 -13.99 -20.04 7.32
CA PHE A 342 -13.67 -20.80 6.11
C PHE A 342 -13.57 -22.28 6.39
N LYS A 343 -13.89 -23.08 5.36
CA LYS A 343 -13.57 -24.50 5.27
C LYS A 343 -13.04 -24.77 3.87
N ALA A 344 -12.00 -25.57 3.78
CA ALA A 344 -11.46 -26.00 2.50
C ALA A 344 -11.32 -27.53 2.45
N GLY A 345 -11.71 -28.11 1.32
CA GLY A 345 -11.59 -29.55 1.10
C GLY A 345 -11.32 -29.88 -0.36
N LYS A 346 -10.69 -31.04 -0.60
CA LYS A 346 -10.39 -31.49 -1.96
C LYS A 346 -11.51 -32.38 -2.49
N ASN A 347 -11.94 -32.10 -3.73
CA ASN A 347 -12.90 -32.91 -4.47
C ASN A 347 -14.24 -33.18 -3.75
N LEU A 348 -14.69 -32.19 -2.95
CA LEU A 348 -15.99 -32.30 -2.27
C LEU A 348 -17.14 -32.35 -3.30
N SER A 349 -18.16 -33.17 -3.05
CA SER A 349 -19.44 -33.09 -3.74
C SER A 349 -20.17 -31.77 -3.37
N ASP A 350 -21.23 -31.43 -4.09
CA ASP A 350 -22.01 -30.21 -3.79
C ASP A 350 -22.68 -30.29 -2.41
N THR A 351 -23.09 -31.47 -1.99
CA THR A 351 -23.66 -31.70 -0.66
C THR A 351 -22.61 -31.52 0.43
N GLU A 352 -21.44 -32.16 0.30
CA GLU A 352 -20.34 -32.03 1.26
C GLU A 352 -19.83 -30.57 1.36
N LEU A 353 -19.82 -29.84 0.25
CA LEU A 353 -19.43 -28.44 0.22
C LEU A 353 -20.45 -27.58 0.98
N ALA A 354 -21.75 -27.80 0.79
CA ALA A 354 -22.81 -27.10 1.53
C ALA A 354 -22.82 -27.46 3.02
N ASP A 355 -22.55 -28.72 3.37
CA ASP A 355 -22.43 -29.17 4.76
C ASP A 355 -21.22 -28.55 5.43
N SER A 356 -20.10 -28.42 4.71
CA SER A 356 -18.90 -27.73 5.20
C SER A 356 -19.16 -26.26 5.50
N ALA A 357 -19.91 -25.53 4.63
CA ALA A 357 -20.32 -24.16 4.89
C ALA A 357 -21.23 -24.05 6.13
N SER A 358 -22.12 -25.04 6.32
CA SER A 358 -22.99 -25.10 7.51
C SER A 358 -22.19 -25.38 8.78
N SER A 359 -21.17 -26.25 8.72
CA SER A 359 -20.29 -26.55 9.85
C SER A 359 -19.46 -25.33 10.29
N ALA A 360 -19.09 -24.44 9.33
CA ALA A 360 -18.42 -23.18 9.64
C ALA A 360 -19.30 -22.26 10.50
N ILE A 361 -20.60 -22.12 10.18
CA ILE A 361 -21.55 -21.38 11.02
C ILE A 361 -21.63 -21.98 12.43
N GLN A 362 -21.75 -23.31 12.53
CA GLN A 362 -21.79 -23.99 13.83
C GLN A 362 -20.52 -23.77 14.65
N GLN A 363 -19.36 -23.68 14.00
CA GLN A 363 -18.10 -23.35 14.67
C GLN A 363 -18.13 -21.93 15.24
N ILE A 364 -18.55 -20.92 14.46
CA ILE A 364 -18.67 -19.54 14.96
C ILE A 364 -19.55 -19.50 16.21
N GLN A 365 -20.70 -20.16 16.17
CA GLN A 365 -21.66 -20.17 17.29
C GLN A 365 -21.14 -20.93 18.51
N SER A 366 -20.60 -22.14 18.32
CA SER A 366 -20.11 -23.00 19.41
C SER A 366 -18.89 -22.39 20.11
N LYS A 367 -18.03 -21.68 19.37
CA LYS A 367 -16.83 -21.02 19.89
C LYS A 367 -17.07 -19.60 20.37
N LYS A 368 -18.30 -19.10 20.24
CA LYS A 368 -18.70 -17.75 20.71
C LYS A 368 -17.82 -16.63 20.15
N TYR A 369 -17.48 -16.67 18.87
CA TYR A 369 -16.61 -15.67 18.24
C TYR A 369 -17.22 -14.25 18.24
N SER A 370 -18.49 -14.10 18.56
CA SER A 370 -19.18 -12.82 18.71
C SER A 370 -18.90 -12.06 20.01
N THR A 371 -18.20 -12.68 20.98
CA THR A 371 -18.04 -12.15 22.35
C THR A 371 -17.44 -10.74 22.37
N ASP A 372 -16.40 -10.48 21.57
CA ASP A 372 -15.76 -9.17 21.53
C ASP A 372 -16.68 -8.09 20.95
N MET A 373 -17.41 -8.41 19.87
CA MET A 373 -18.39 -7.48 19.29
C MET A 373 -19.53 -7.18 20.26
N GLU A 374 -20.01 -8.16 20.98
CA GLU A 374 -21.03 -7.99 22.03
C GLU A 374 -20.52 -7.05 23.12
N TYR A 375 -19.29 -7.27 23.63
CA TYR A 375 -18.66 -6.40 24.60
C TYR A 375 -18.50 -4.96 24.08
N HIS A 376 -18.22 -4.79 22.79
CA HIS A 376 -18.12 -3.49 22.14
C HIS A 376 -19.50 -2.83 21.86
N GLY A 377 -20.61 -3.51 22.17
CA GLY A 377 -21.96 -2.98 22.05
C GLY A 377 -22.59 -3.09 20.66
N ILE A 378 -22.09 -4.00 19.82
CA ILE A 378 -22.71 -4.35 18.54
C ILE A 378 -23.97 -5.20 18.84
N LYS A 379 -25.09 -4.85 18.22
CA LYS A 379 -26.39 -5.51 18.50
C LYS A 379 -26.76 -6.61 17.53
N LYS A 380 -26.22 -6.57 16.33
CA LYS A 380 -26.55 -7.51 15.25
C LYS A 380 -25.30 -7.96 14.54
N ILE A 381 -25.19 -9.24 14.24
CA ILE A 381 -24.07 -9.84 13.53
C ILE A 381 -24.58 -10.78 12.46
N GLY A 382 -24.01 -10.62 11.23
CA GLY A 382 -24.13 -11.59 10.15
C GLY A 382 -23.02 -12.62 10.26
N LEU A 383 -23.37 -13.89 10.24
CA LEU A 383 -22.45 -15.01 10.24
C LEU A 383 -22.35 -15.58 8.83
N PHE A 384 -21.15 -15.65 8.26
CA PHE A 384 -20.89 -16.30 6.99
C PHE A 384 -20.02 -17.54 7.19
N GLY A 385 -20.53 -18.69 6.85
CA GLY A 385 -19.76 -19.92 6.69
C GLY A 385 -19.47 -20.13 5.21
N ILE A 386 -18.19 -20.20 4.82
CA ILE A 386 -17.78 -20.30 3.42
C ILE A 386 -16.94 -21.56 3.25
N ALA A 387 -17.32 -22.41 2.28
CA ALA A 387 -16.58 -23.61 1.95
C ALA A 387 -16.05 -23.58 0.53
N PHE A 388 -14.83 -24.09 0.35
CA PHE A 388 -14.12 -24.14 -0.92
C PHE A 388 -13.72 -25.56 -1.30
N SER A 389 -13.83 -25.88 -2.59
CA SER A 389 -13.27 -27.10 -3.18
C SER A 389 -12.73 -26.80 -4.57
N GLY A 390 -11.43 -26.52 -4.66
CA GLY A 390 -10.83 -25.94 -5.86
C GLY A 390 -11.43 -24.56 -6.17
N LYS A 391 -12.01 -24.40 -7.35
CA LYS A 391 -12.67 -23.15 -7.74
C LYS A 391 -14.17 -23.10 -7.40
N ARG A 392 -14.69 -24.14 -6.77
CA ARG A 392 -16.10 -24.20 -6.34
C ARG A 392 -16.24 -23.63 -4.95
N VAL A 393 -17.33 -22.89 -4.73
CA VAL A 393 -17.65 -22.20 -3.48
C VAL A 393 -19.07 -22.51 -3.06
N ALA A 394 -19.29 -22.73 -1.77
CA ALA A 394 -20.60 -22.68 -1.15
C ALA A 394 -20.55 -21.73 0.05
N ALA A 395 -21.64 -21.02 0.30
CA ALA A 395 -21.76 -20.16 1.44
C ALA A 395 -23.09 -20.35 2.15
N LYS A 396 -23.08 -20.18 3.46
CA LYS A 396 -24.27 -20.10 4.30
C LYS A 396 -24.23 -18.81 5.11
N TYR A 397 -25.40 -18.18 5.28
CA TYR A 397 -25.55 -16.94 6.03
C TYR A 397 -26.59 -17.12 7.11
N GLU A 398 -26.33 -16.58 8.30
CA GLU A 398 -27.27 -16.46 9.39
C GLU A 398 -27.10 -15.09 10.07
N GLU A 399 -28.21 -14.41 10.39
CA GLU A 399 -28.18 -13.18 11.19
C GLU A 399 -28.58 -13.50 12.63
N ILE A 400 -27.80 -13.01 13.58
CA ILE A 400 -28.09 -13.16 15.01
C ILE A 400 -28.23 -11.81 15.71
N GLN A 401 -29.12 -11.74 16.70
CA GLN A 401 -29.22 -10.63 17.64
C GLN A 401 -28.33 -10.93 18.83
N LEU A 402 -27.48 -9.97 19.22
CA LEU A 402 -26.72 -10.07 20.45
C LEU A 402 -27.54 -9.43 21.59
N HIS A 403 -27.53 -10.09 22.71
CA HIS A 403 -28.20 -9.60 23.91
C HIS A 403 -27.23 -8.65 24.64
N SER A 404 -27.68 -7.40 24.87
CA SER A 404 -26.98 -6.40 25.69
C SER A 404 -27.09 -6.71 27.18
#